data_c60103c55db31c5a6bb0237d14e8d824
#
_entry.id   c60103c55db31c5a6bb0237d14e8d824
#
_cell.length_a   1.000
_cell.length_b   1.000
_cell.length_c   1.000
_cell.angle_alpha   90.00
_cell.angle_beta   90.00
_cell.angle_gamma   90.00
#
_symmetry.space_group_name_H-M   'P 1'
#
loop_
_entity.id
_entity.type
_entity.pdbx_description
1 polymer ?
#
loop_
_entity_poly.entity_id
_entity_poly.type
_entity_poly.pdbx_seq_one_letter_code
_entity_poly.pdbx_strand_id
1 'polypeptide(L)'
;MTVTGPEADHAERFFAGLPGRVVFPVKASFSGTAVPVAGDVVPFVAGVSAASPGEEMLGLYDPLGRAVAFLANDGHRVEISRGPAADLAGFRGAAPVDAGPVSLARILSGAPGYAVAGAEAARYEDGAWWLSDGRQTLRSDPGRRFLAGAEYRVPGMRVTVDYPGRESADPPERIVLSVRGVTFTLRRDAE
;
A
#
# COMPACT_ATOMS: atom_id res chain seq x y z
N MET A 1 15.28 -18.01 -9.39
CA MET A 1 16.70 -18.26 -8.96
C MET A 1 16.99 -17.40 -7.73
N THR A 2 17.44 -17.99 -6.65
CA THR A 2 17.89 -17.22 -5.47
C THR A 2 19.19 -16.51 -5.83
N VAL A 3 19.28 -15.20 -5.59
CA VAL A 3 20.49 -14.42 -5.81
C VAL A 3 21.21 -14.20 -4.50
N THR A 4 22.54 -14.17 -4.54
CA THR A 4 23.42 -13.99 -3.38
C THR A 4 24.55 -13.02 -3.74
N GLY A 5 25.21 -12.48 -2.73
CA GLY A 5 26.35 -11.59 -2.94
C GLY A 5 25.95 -10.25 -3.61
N PRO A 6 26.77 -9.72 -4.55
CA PRO A 6 26.61 -8.37 -5.07
C PRO A 6 25.25 -8.07 -5.71
N GLU A 7 24.56 -9.08 -6.24
CA GLU A 7 23.23 -8.89 -6.86
C GLU A 7 22.12 -8.76 -5.81
N ALA A 8 22.22 -9.50 -4.71
CA ALA A 8 21.34 -9.34 -3.55
C ALA A 8 21.51 -7.94 -2.93
N ASP A 9 22.75 -7.47 -2.80
CA ASP A 9 23.06 -6.11 -2.29
C ASP A 9 22.54 -5.03 -3.23
N HIS A 10 22.52 -5.26 -4.54
CA HIS A 10 21.92 -4.34 -5.52
C HIS A 10 20.40 -4.29 -5.37
N ALA A 11 19.73 -5.43 -5.23
CA ALA A 11 18.29 -5.49 -5.00
C ALA A 11 17.91 -4.77 -3.69
N GLU A 12 18.64 -5.02 -2.60
CA GLU A 12 18.41 -4.36 -1.32
C GLU A 12 18.56 -2.84 -1.42
N ARG A 13 19.67 -2.35 -2.00
CA ARG A 13 19.91 -0.91 -2.21
C ARG A 13 18.82 -0.27 -3.08
N PHE A 14 18.37 -0.96 -4.12
CA PHE A 14 17.28 -0.48 -4.96
C PHE A 14 16.01 -0.27 -4.14
N PHE A 15 15.54 -1.29 -3.42
CA PHE A 15 14.31 -1.19 -2.63
C PHE A 15 14.45 -0.23 -1.44
N ALA A 16 15.60 -0.17 -0.79
CA ALA A 16 15.89 0.77 0.30
C ALA A 16 15.90 2.24 -0.17
N GLY A 17 16.21 2.49 -1.43
CA GLY A 17 16.21 3.84 -2.01
C GLY A 17 14.81 4.35 -2.41
N LEU A 18 13.83 3.47 -2.61
CA LEU A 18 12.49 3.87 -3.07
C LEU A 18 11.72 4.77 -2.08
N PRO A 19 11.76 4.55 -0.75
CA PRO A 19 11.07 5.41 0.20
C PRO A 19 11.51 6.87 0.14
N GLY A 20 12.78 7.14 -0.18
CA GLY A 20 13.31 8.51 -0.32
C GLY A 20 12.74 9.28 -1.52
N ARG A 21 12.05 8.62 -2.43
CA ARG A 21 11.36 9.26 -3.56
C ARG A 21 10.00 9.84 -3.17
N VAL A 22 9.45 9.45 -2.02
CA VAL A 22 8.19 10.00 -1.51
C VAL A 22 8.46 11.25 -0.71
N VAL A 23 8.03 12.39 -1.24
CA VAL A 23 8.22 13.70 -0.60
C VAL A 23 7.00 14.00 0.27
N PHE A 24 7.23 14.31 1.53
CA PHE A 24 6.21 14.74 2.47
C PHE A 24 6.14 16.27 2.56
N PRO A 25 4.96 16.86 2.82
CA PRO A 25 3.69 16.19 3.07
C PRO A 25 3.07 15.59 1.80
N VAL A 26 2.38 14.45 1.96
CA VAL A 26 1.60 13.82 0.87
C VAL A 26 0.15 14.19 1.04
N LYS A 27 -0.49 14.65 -0.05
CA LYS A 27 -1.94 14.73 -0.18
C LYS A 27 -2.32 14.07 -1.51
N ALA A 28 -3.33 13.22 -1.49
CA ALA A 28 -3.82 12.57 -2.71
C ALA A 28 -5.27 12.17 -2.54
N SER A 29 -6.01 12.18 -3.63
CA SER A 29 -7.35 11.60 -3.71
C SER A 29 -7.37 10.45 -4.72
N PHE A 30 -8.30 9.53 -4.48
CA PHE A 30 -8.49 8.34 -5.29
C PHE A 30 -9.98 8.08 -5.43
N SER A 31 -10.41 7.74 -6.63
CA SER A 31 -11.68 7.08 -6.89
C SER A 31 -11.46 5.58 -7.00
N GLY A 32 -12.41 4.77 -6.58
CA GLY A 32 -12.17 3.33 -6.61
C GLY A 32 -13.39 2.47 -6.37
N THR A 33 -13.13 1.18 -6.37
CA THR A 33 -14.12 0.13 -6.09
C THR A 33 -13.57 -0.89 -5.12
N ALA A 34 -14.41 -1.36 -4.22
CA ALA A 34 -14.15 -2.50 -3.36
C ALA A 34 -14.98 -3.70 -3.85
N VAL A 35 -14.31 -4.84 -4.05
CA VAL A 35 -14.94 -6.09 -4.47
C VAL A 35 -14.75 -7.09 -3.33
N PRO A 36 -15.79 -7.38 -2.53
CA PRO A 36 -15.74 -8.41 -1.50
C PRO A 36 -15.76 -9.81 -2.13
N VAL A 37 -15.39 -10.84 -1.34
CA VAL A 37 -15.48 -12.26 -1.77
C VAL A 37 -16.93 -12.64 -2.18
N ALA A 38 -17.90 -12.05 -1.48
CA ALA A 38 -19.33 -12.23 -1.80
C ALA A 38 -20.02 -10.89 -1.60
N GLY A 39 -20.85 -10.51 -2.57
CA GLY A 39 -21.59 -9.25 -2.57
C GLY A 39 -21.31 -8.39 -3.79
N ASP A 40 -21.90 -7.22 -3.78
CA ASP A 40 -21.81 -6.27 -4.90
C ASP A 40 -20.52 -5.44 -4.84
N VAL A 41 -20.12 -4.94 -5.99
CA VAL A 41 -19.03 -3.97 -6.12
C VAL A 41 -19.45 -2.65 -5.48
N VAL A 42 -18.67 -2.18 -4.52
CA VAL A 42 -18.93 -0.94 -3.78
C VAL A 42 -18.01 0.16 -4.28
N PRO A 43 -18.53 1.20 -4.94
CA PRO A 43 -17.72 2.37 -5.30
C PRO A 43 -17.42 3.24 -4.07
N PHE A 44 -16.24 3.85 -4.06
CA PHE A 44 -15.83 4.76 -2.99
C PHE A 44 -14.88 5.85 -3.50
N VAL A 45 -14.69 6.87 -2.68
CA VAL A 45 -13.63 7.87 -2.82
C VAL A 45 -12.73 7.78 -1.59
N ALA A 46 -11.43 7.90 -1.79
CA ALA A 46 -10.46 7.92 -0.70
C ALA A 46 -9.63 9.21 -0.74
N GLY A 47 -9.44 9.83 0.42
CA GLY A 47 -8.53 10.94 0.60
C GLY A 47 -7.39 10.56 1.54
N VAL A 48 -6.16 10.88 1.15
CA VAL A 48 -4.96 10.62 1.95
C VAL A 48 -4.31 11.94 2.31
N SER A 49 -3.95 12.09 3.58
CA SER A 49 -3.11 13.18 4.08
C SER A 49 -2.05 12.59 5.01
N ALA A 50 -0.79 12.91 4.76
CA ALA A 50 0.32 12.47 5.57
C ALA A 50 1.32 13.61 5.75
N ALA A 51 1.60 14.01 6.98
CA ALA A 51 2.62 15.00 7.29
C ALA A 51 4.02 14.38 7.25
N SER A 52 4.13 13.15 7.72
CA SER A 52 5.35 12.34 7.73
C SER A 52 4.99 10.85 7.68
N PRO A 53 5.96 9.94 7.45
CA PRO A 53 5.72 8.51 7.64
C PRO A 53 5.28 8.23 9.07
N GLY A 54 4.06 7.72 9.26
CA GLY A 54 3.48 7.46 10.59
C GLY A 54 2.65 8.60 11.17
N GLU A 55 2.50 9.73 10.47
CA GLU A 55 1.49 10.76 10.76
C GLU A 55 0.54 10.86 9.58
N GLU A 56 -0.32 9.85 9.44
CA GLU A 56 -1.09 9.62 8.24
C GLU A 56 -2.57 9.46 8.55
N MET A 57 -3.41 10.03 7.71
CA MET A 57 -4.85 9.87 7.74
C MET A 57 -5.37 9.48 6.36
N LEU A 58 -6.24 8.47 6.32
CA LEU A 58 -6.97 8.09 5.13
C LEU A 58 -8.46 8.10 5.45
N GLY A 59 -9.22 8.87 4.69
CA GLY A 59 -10.68 8.88 4.73
C GLY A 59 -11.26 8.09 3.59
N LEU A 60 -12.24 7.22 3.88
CA LEU A 60 -13.06 6.54 2.88
C LEU A 60 -14.45 7.16 2.88
N TYR A 61 -14.94 7.48 1.70
CA TYR A 61 -16.23 8.15 1.48
C TYR A 61 -17.04 7.38 0.46
N ASP A 62 -18.36 7.40 0.61
CA ASP A 62 -19.25 6.94 -0.45
C ASP A 62 -19.26 7.93 -1.62
N PRO A 63 -19.88 7.58 -2.77
CA PRO A 63 -19.94 8.48 -3.93
C PRO A 63 -20.70 9.80 -3.70
N LEU A 64 -21.45 9.89 -2.60
CA LEU A 64 -22.14 11.13 -2.19
C LEU A 64 -21.31 11.97 -1.23
N GLY A 65 -20.04 11.56 -0.96
CA GLY A 65 -19.13 12.28 -0.07
C GLY A 65 -19.38 12.04 1.42
N ARG A 66 -20.20 11.05 1.79
CA ARG A 66 -20.47 10.75 3.21
C ARG A 66 -19.38 9.81 3.73
N ALA A 67 -18.82 10.14 4.88
CA ALA A 67 -17.73 9.36 5.46
C ALA A 67 -18.18 7.95 5.86
N VAL A 68 -17.48 6.95 5.34
CA VAL A 68 -17.67 5.52 5.63
C VAL A 68 -16.71 5.07 6.74
N ALA A 69 -15.43 5.42 6.61
CA ALA A 69 -14.40 5.06 7.57
C ALA A 69 -13.25 6.07 7.54
N PHE A 70 -12.55 6.15 8.66
CA PHE A 70 -11.28 6.85 8.76
C PHE A 70 -10.22 5.89 9.28
N LEU A 71 -9.03 6.00 8.74
CA LEU A 71 -7.88 5.24 9.14
C LEU A 71 -6.80 6.23 9.54
N ALA A 72 -6.33 6.13 10.77
CA ALA A 72 -5.24 6.92 11.32
C ALA A 72 -4.05 5.99 11.59
N ASN A 73 -2.87 6.42 11.19
CA ASN A 73 -1.61 5.73 11.45
C ASN A 73 -0.67 6.67 12.19
N ASP A 74 -0.26 6.29 13.40
CA ASP A 74 0.66 7.04 14.26
C ASP A 74 2.11 6.52 14.17
N GLY A 75 2.40 5.66 13.20
CA GLY A 75 3.72 5.04 13.01
C GLY A 75 3.94 3.75 13.79
N HIS A 76 3.03 3.37 14.67
CA HIS A 76 3.05 2.11 15.42
C HIS A 76 1.75 1.36 15.29
N ARG A 77 0.65 2.08 15.28
CA ARG A 77 -0.69 1.55 15.32
C ARG A 77 -1.55 2.14 14.22
N VAL A 78 -2.32 1.29 13.58
CA VAL A 78 -3.35 1.70 12.64
C VAL A 78 -4.71 1.57 13.30
N GLU A 79 -5.39 2.69 13.48
CA GLU A 79 -6.74 2.76 14.02
C GLU A 79 -7.74 2.96 12.90
N ILE A 80 -8.84 2.21 12.95
CA ILE A 80 -9.92 2.32 11.97
C ILE A 80 -11.19 2.69 12.70
N SER A 81 -11.67 3.91 12.48
CA SER A 81 -12.92 4.42 13.04
C SER A 81 -14.03 4.43 11.98
N ARG A 82 -15.28 4.26 12.45
CA ARG A 82 -16.46 4.25 11.60
C ARG A 82 -16.92 5.68 11.32
N GLY A 83 -17.21 5.96 10.05
CA GLY A 83 -17.91 7.18 9.66
C GLY A 83 -19.44 7.05 9.73
N PRO A 84 -20.18 8.16 9.57
CA PRO A 84 -21.65 8.17 9.62
C PRO A 84 -22.32 7.25 8.57
N ALA A 85 -21.69 7.02 7.43
CA ALA A 85 -22.21 6.18 6.36
C ALA A 85 -21.72 4.72 6.42
N ALA A 86 -21.05 4.32 7.50
CA ALA A 86 -20.47 2.97 7.63
C ALA A 86 -21.53 1.86 7.49
N ASP A 87 -22.70 2.03 8.07
CA ASP A 87 -23.76 1.02 8.02
C ASP A 87 -24.32 0.85 6.59
N LEU A 88 -24.45 1.94 5.84
CA LEU A 88 -24.91 1.93 4.47
C LEU A 88 -23.93 1.21 3.52
N ALA A 89 -22.64 1.30 3.82
CA ALA A 89 -21.58 0.61 3.09
C ALA A 89 -21.31 -0.80 3.63
N GLY A 90 -22.07 -1.29 4.61
CA GLY A 90 -21.84 -2.59 5.26
C GLY A 90 -20.53 -2.69 6.05
N PHE A 91 -19.90 -1.56 6.37
CA PHE A 91 -18.66 -1.51 7.11
C PHE A 91 -18.90 -1.69 8.60
N ARG A 92 -18.39 -2.79 9.15
CA ARG A 92 -18.60 -3.14 10.57
C ARG A 92 -17.55 -2.56 11.53
N GLY A 93 -16.56 -1.85 10.99
CA GLY A 93 -15.39 -1.41 11.73
C GLY A 93 -14.35 -2.52 11.85
N ALA A 94 -13.19 -2.18 12.39
CA ALA A 94 -12.12 -3.11 12.70
C ALA A 94 -11.46 -2.72 14.01
N ALA A 95 -10.96 -3.71 14.76
CA ALA A 95 -10.11 -3.43 15.91
C ALA A 95 -8.83 -2.75 15.43
N PRO A 96 -8.23 -1.88 16.25
CA PRO A 96 -6.92 -1.32 15.97
C PRO A 96 -5.90 -2.42 15.72
N VAL A 97 -5.00 -2.19 14.77
CA VAL A 97 -3.97 -3.14 14.36
C VAL A 97 -2.60 -2.57 14.72
N ASP A 98 -1.84 -3.30 15.50
CA ASP A 98 -0.41 -3.02 15.66
C ASP A 98 0.31 -3.45 14.38
N ALA A 99 0.42 -2.52 13.45
CA ALA A 99 1.05 -2.75 12.16
C ALA A 99 2.57 -2.45 12.19
N GLY A 100 3.08 -1.94 13.30
CA GLY A 100 4.43 -1.41 13.38
C GLY A 100 4.61 -0.19 12.47
N PRO A 101 5.85 0.22 12.14
CA PRO A 101 6.14 1.47 11.44
C PRO A 101 5.84 1.39 9.93
N VAL A 102 4.61 0.97 9.57
CA VAL A 102 4.16 0.98 8.18
C VAL A 102 3.75 2.38 7.74
N SER A 103 4.03 2.76 6.50
CA SER A 103 3.55 4.00 5.90
C SER A 103 2.58 3.71 4.76
N LEU A 104 1.34 4.11 4.93
CA LEU A 104 0.29 3.99 3.92
C LEU A 104 0.52 4.98 2.77
N ALA A 105 0.99 6.19 3.09
CA ALA A 105 1.33 7.19 2.09
C ALA A 105 2.43 6.69 1.14
N ARG A 106 3.44 5.98 1.65
CA ARG A 106 4.46 5.33 0.83
C ARG A 106 3.85 4.25 -0.06
N ILE A 107 3.04 3.36 0.50
CA ILE A 107 2.33 2.32 -0.27
C ILE A 107 1.52 2.96 -1.42
N LEU A 108 0.72 3.97 -1.11
CA LEU A 108 -0.11 4.65 -2.10
C LEU A 108 0.69 5.53 -3.09
N SER A 109 1.95 5.79 -2.80
CA SER A 109 2.90 6.44 -3.71
C SER A 109 3.79 5.44 -4.47
N GLY A 110 3.59 4.13 -4.30
CA GLY A 110 4.33 3.10 -5.00
C GLY A 110 5.74 2.87 -4.45
N ALA A 111 5.93 3.04 -3.16
CA ALA A 111 7.14 2.75 -2.43
C ALA A 111 6.91 1.69 -1.33
N PRO A 112 7.95 1.03 -0.80
CA PRO A 112 7.83 0.11 0.31
C PRO A 112 7.17 0.75 1.53
N GLY A 113 6.18 0.08 2.11
CA GLY A 113 5.47 0.58 3.30
C GLY A 113 6.33 0.56 4.56
N TYR A 114 7.17 -0.47 4.72
CA TYR A 114 8.19 -0.54 5.77
C TYR A 114 9.54 -0.06 5.24
N ALA A 115 10.40 0.40 6.13
CA ALA A 115 11.81 0.54 5.80
C ALA A 115 12.38 -0.85 5.49
N VAL A 116 13.17 -0.94 4.43
CA VAL A 116 13.86 -2.19 4.07
C VAL A 116 15.02 -2.38 5.05
N ALA A 117 14.99 -3.45 5.82
CA ALA A 117 15.95 -3.72 6.88
C ALA A 117 16.48 -5.15 6.75
N GLY A 118 17.59 -5.28 6.05
CA GLY A 118 18.27 -6.57 5.86
C GLY A 118 17.45 -7.58 5.05
N ALA A 119 17.97 -8.03 3.93
CA ALA A 119 17.29 -9.02 3.11
C ALA A 119 17.46 -10.43 3.72
N GLU A 120 16.35 -11.08 4.05
CA GLU A 120 16.35 -12.51 4.41
C GLU A 120 16.48 -13.38 3.16
N ALA A 121 15.88 -12.94 2.05
CA ALA A 121 15.97 -13.62 0.77
C ALA A 121 15.86 -12.64 -0.39
N ALA A 122 16.67 -12.85 -1.40
CA ALA A 122 16.55 -12.15 -2.67
C ALA A 122 16.48 -13.17 -3.82
N ARG A 123 15.68 -12.88 -4.84
CA ARG A 123 15.59 -13.70 -6.04
C ARG A 123 15.42 -12.84 -7.28
N TYR A 124 15.86 -13.36 -8.40
CA TYR A 124 15.64 -12.79 -9.72
C TYR A 124 14.76 -13.75 -10.52
N GLU A 125 13.66 -13.26 -11.04
CA GLU A 125 12.67 -14.05 -11.77
C GLU A 125 11.95 -13.14 -12.78
N ASP A 126 11.85 -13.59 -14.02
CA ASP A 126 11.16 -12.88 -15.11
C ASP A 126 11.60 -11.41 -15.31
N GLY A 127 12.90 -11.16 -15.16
CA GLY A 127 13.46 -9.81 -15.27
C GLY A 127 13.31 -8.94 -14.03
N ALA A 128 12.55 -9.35 -13.05
CA ALA A 128 12.28 -8.59 -11.83
C ALA A 128 13.11 -9.07 -10.63
N TRP A 129 13.46 -8.16 -9.75
CA TRP A 129 13.94 -8.49 -8.44
C TRP A 129 12.79 -8.72 -7.47
N TRP A 130 12.99 -9.72 -6.62
CA TRP A 130 12.14 -9.99 -5.47
C TRP A 130 13.01 -9.94 -4.22
N LEU A 131 12.56 -9.21 -3.20
CA LEU A 131 13.22 -9.09 -1.92
C LEU A 131 12.25 -9.39 -0.80
N SER A 132 12.65 -10.20 0.18
CA SER A 132 11.92 -10.43 1.41
C SER A 132 12.78 -10.07 2.62
N ASP A 133 12.20 -9.35 3.59
CA ASP A 133 12.81 -8.98 4.86
C ASP A 133 12.00 -9.47 6.07
N GLY A 134 11.16 -10.50 5.88
CA GLY A 134 10.31 -11.08 6.92
C GLY A 134 9.00 -10.32 7.16
N ARG A 135 8.95 -9.01 6.98
CA ARG A 135 7.75 -8.18 7.13
C ARG A 135 7.06 -7.90 5.81
N GLN A 136 7.85 -7.82 4.75
CA GLN A 136 7.35 -7.54 3.41
C GLN A 136 8.10 -8.38 2.37
N THR A 137 7.43 -8.63 1.26
CA THR A 137 8.03 -9.15 0.05
C THR A 137 7.78 -8.15 -1.05
N LEU A 138 8.84 -7.62 -1.65
CA LEU A 138 8.82 -6.55 -2.64
C LEU A 138 9.15 -7.11 -4.01
N ARG A 139 8.49 -6.61 -5.05
CA ARG A 139 8.74 -6.97 -6.44
C ARG A 139 8.99 -5.72 -7.28
N SER A 140 10.14 -5.67 -7.98
CA SER A 140 10.40 -4.60 -8.95
C SER A 140 9.65 -4.82 -10.27
N ASP A 141 9.58 -3.77 -11.10
CA ASP A 141 9.32 -3.94 -12.53
C ASP A 141 10.49 -4.70 -13.20
N PRO A 142 10.28 -5.33 -14.38
CA PRO A 142 11.36 -6.01 -15.10
C PRO A 142 12.53 -5.08 -15.47
N GLY A 143 12.27 -3.79 -15.67
CA GLY A 143 13.31 -2.77 -15.90
C GLY A 143 14.04 -2.32 -14.63
N ARG A 144 13.62 -2.78 -13.45
CA ARG A 144 14.23 -2.43 -12.15
C ARG A 144 14.28 -0.93 -11.87
N ARG A 145 13.21 -0.21 -12.23
CA ARG A 145 13.08 1.24 -12.10
C ARG A 145 12.18 1.67 -10.95
N PHE A 146 11.17 0.83 -10.63
CA PHE A 146 10.15 1.12 -9.62
C PHE A 146 9.59 -0.17 -9.00
N LEU A 147 8.82 -0.02 -7.94
CA LEU A 147 8.08 -1.10 -7.29
C LEU A 147 6.87 -1.47 -8.16
N ALA A 148 6.74 -2.73 -8.55
CA ALA A 148 5.60 -3.25 -9.30
C ALA A 148 4.55 -3.92 -8.41
N GLY A 149 4.96 -4.37 -7.23
CA GLY A 149 4.06 -4.95 -6.24
C GLY A 149 4.74 -5.24 -4.93
N ALA A 150 3.94 -5.48 -3.90
CA ALA A 150 4.41 -5.84 -2.58
C ALA A 150 3.40 -6.74 -1.85
N GLU A 151 3.90 -7.54 -0.94
CA GLU A 151 3.11 -8.25 0.05
C GLU A 151 3.58 -7.81 1.44
N TYR A 152 2.64 -7.39 2.28
CA TYR A 152 2.90 -6.98 3.65
C TYR A 152 2.30 -7.99 4.63
N ARG A 153 3.09 -8.38 5.62
CA ARG A 153 2.66 -9.22 6.74
C ARG A 153 2.39 -8.35 7.94
N VAL A 154 1.12 -8.18 8.25
CA VAL A 154 0.65 -7.46 9.42
C VAL A 154 0.03 -8.49 10.38
N PRO A 155 0.14 -8.35 11.70
CA PRO A 155 -0.45 -9.30 12.63
C PRO A 155 -1.91 -9.66 12.30
N GLY A 156 -2.18 -10.93 12.08
CA GLY A 156 -3.51 -11.45 11.75
C GLY A 156 -3.99 -11.20 10.32
N MET A 157 -3.18 -10.59 9.43
CA MET A 157 -3.57 -10.37 8.03
C MET A 157 -2.37 -10.29 7.09
N ARG A 158 -2.66 -10.55 5.81
CA ARG A 158 -1.76 -10.32 4.69
C ARG A 158 -2.39 -9.27 3.78
N VAL A 159 -1.60 -8.30 3.36
CA VAL A 159 -2.01 -7.26 2.42
C VAL A 159 -1.13 -7.38 1.18
N THR A 160 -1.74 -7.58 0.02
CA THR A 160 -1.03 -7.53 -1.26
C THR A 160 -1.35 -6.24 -1.98
N VAL A 161 -0.34 -5.69 -2.64
CA VAL A 161 -0.44 -4.44 -3.40
C VAL A 161 0.19 -4.67 -4.75
N ASP A 162 -0.51 -4.33 -5.82
CA ASP A 162 -0.01 -4.31 -7.17
C ASP A 162 -0.22 -2.92 -7.79
N TYR A 163 0.70 -2.54 -8.67
CA TYR A 163 0.67 -1.27 -9.40
C TYR A 163 0.59 -1.53 -10.90
N PRO A 164 -0.59 -1.99 -11.40
CA PRO A 164 -0.75 -2.37 -12.80
C PRO A 164 -0.62 -1.17 -13.73
N GLY A 165 0.08 -1.38 -14.86
CA GLY A 165 0.27 -0.34 -15.87
C GLY A 165 1.23 0.77 -15.48
N ARG A 166 2.00 0.62 -14.39
CA ARG A 166 3.02 1.60 -14.00
C ARG A 166 4.19 1.58 -14.98
N GLU A 167 4.49 2.72 -15.59
CA GLU A 167 5.53 2.88 -16.61
C GLU A 167 6.67 3.81 -16.17
N SER A 168 6.45 4.58 -15.10
CA SER A 168 7.42 5.55 -14.58
C SER A 168 7.66 5.39 -13.07
N ALA A 169 8.63 6.15 -12.56
CA ALA A 169 8.89 6.27 -11.13
C ALA A 169 7.90 7.19 -10.39
N ASP A 170 7.05 7.89 -11.12
CA ASP A 170 6.00 8.75 -10.56
C ASP A 170 5.00 7.95 -9.71
N PRO A 171 4.24 8.59 -8.84
CA PRO A 171 3.20 7.91 -8.10
C PRO A 171 2.25 7.13 -9.03
N PRO A 172 1.89 5.89 -8.71
CA PRO A 172 1.08 5.05 -9.58
C PRO A 172 -0.30 5.64 -9.78
N GLU A 173 -0.78 5.63 -11.03
CA GLU A 173 -2.14 6.04 -11.37
C GLU A 173 -3.17 5.01 -10.88
N ARG A 174 -2.80 3.74 -10.87
CA ARG A 174 -3.66 2.64 -10.45
C ARG A 174 -2.98 1.77 -9.42
N ILE A 175 -3.74 1.44 -8.37
CA ILE A 175 -3.31 0.60 -7.27
C ILE A 175 -4.38 -0.47 -7.04
N VAL A 176 -3.95 -1.72 -6.90
CA VAL A 176 -4.81 -2.83 -6.49
C VAL A 176 -4.33 -3.33 -5.14
N LEU A 177 -5.21 -3.28 -4.15
CA LEU A 177 -4.97 -3.75 -2.79
C LEU A 177 -5.87 -4.95 -2.52
N SER A 178 -5.31 -6.02 -1.99
CA SER A 178 -6.12 -7.15 -1.53
C SER A 178 -5.83 -7.45 -0.06
N VAL A 179 -6.88 -7.50 0.74
CA VAL A 179 -6.82 -7.77 2.17
C VAL A 179 -8.03 -8.57 2.62
N ARG A 180 -7.81 -9.68 3.31
CA ARG A 180 -8.89 -10.55 3.83
C ARG A 180 -9.96 -10.91 2.80
N GLY A 181 -9.56 -11.12 1.54
CA GLY A 181 -10.46 -11.47 0.46
C GLY A 181 -11.26 -10.31 -0.14
N VAL A 182 -11.05 -9.09 0.32
CA VAL A 182 -11.57 -7.88 -0.34
C VAL A 182 -10.50 -7.32 -1.25
N THR A 183 -10.86 -7.03 -2.49
CA THR A 183 -9.98 -6.36 -3.45
C THR A 183 -10.45 -4.92 -3.66
N PHE A 184 -9.56 -3.99 -3.40
CA PHE A 184 -9.74 -2.56 -3.65
C PHE A 184 -8.99 -2.19 -4.92
N THR A 185 -9.66 -1.59 -5.87
CA THR A 185 -9.03 -0.94 -7.01
C THR A 185 -9.15 0.57 -6.84
N LEU A 186 -8.01 1.24 -6.76
CA LEU A 186 -7.95 2.70 -6.63
C LEU A 186 -7.34 3.28 -7.90
N ARG A 187 -7.86 4.40 -8.32
CA ARG A 187 -7.31 5.25 -9.37
C ARG A 187 -7.03 6.62 -8.77
N ARG A 188 -5.81 7.10 -8.93
CA ARG A 188 -5.43 8.45 -8.48
C ARG A 188 -6.19 9.48 -9.31
N ASP A 189 -6.83 10.43 -8.64
CA ASP A 189 -7.45 11.55 -9.30
C ASP A 189 -6.37 12.54 -9.77
N ALA A 190 -6.59 13.18 -10.92
CA ALA A 190 -5.73 14.28 -11.36
C ALA A 190 -5.88 15.47 -10.38
N GLU A 191 -4.75 16.08 -10.04
CA GLU A 191 -4.71 17.32 -9.25
C GLU A 191 -5.14 18.53 -10.07
#